data_c5948dc1dbdf6062081f06ddecf6b15b
#
_entry.id   c5948dc1dbdf6062081f06ddecf6b15b
#
_cell.length_a   1.000
_cell.length_b   1.000
_cell.length_c   1.000
_cell.angle_alpha   90.00
_cell.angle_beta   90.00
_cell.angle_gamma   90.00
#
_symmetry.space_group_name_H-M   'P 1'
#
loop_
_entity.id
_entity.type
_entity.pdbx_description
1 polymer ?
#
loop_
_entity_poly.entity_id
_entity_poly.type
_entity_poly.pdbx_seq_one_letter_code
_entity_poly.pdbx_strand_id
1 'polypeptide(L)'
;MVIITENITVSIMGNMKSTDREKRAASWDVAHFNWEKSMKTIYNYLEEYSESDFYGMHMPGHKRNQKMMENDLPYEIDITEIDEFDDLHHADGIIREAQERAARLYCADETHFLVNGSTVGILSAIMGVTDKQDQILVARNCHKSVYHAIYLNELKPVYVYPEYDEKTGLNGEVRVDDITLLLDKNPNIKAVMIVSPTYDGVVSDVKKIAEVAHVHKIPLIVDEAHGAHFGFHPYFPKNANENGADIVIHSVHKTLPSLTQTALLHINETSVNREKVRMYLHMLQSSSPSYVLMASIDECMELIEKKGEDIFSPYVDNLQKMREELGKLSYLRLVETSHYDCSKFVISVRNTNISSRDLEKILRRKYHLQMEMTSGDYVLGMTAVGDTKEGLERFTQALLEIDRSLSAMNKQRVWRELPRTRLCAKSSDVLHKKRGKFCGWKESIGKISMEYAYLYPPGIPIIVPGEQITEDVIAYLEMYEQLGYSIEGLEVDKQIKVWINE
;
A
#
# COMPACT_ATOMS: atom_id res chain seq x y z
N MET A 1 -37.92 27.81 -40.09
CA MET A 1 -37.96 26.37 -40.04
C MET A 1 -36.66 25.86 -40.66
N VAL A 2 -35.64 25.72 -39.85
CA VAL A 2 -34.34 25.20 -40.27
C VAL A 2 -34.05 24.05 -39.28
N ILE A 3 -33.98 22.85 -39.81
CA ILE A 3 -33.68 21.63 -39.06
C ILE A 3 -32.15 21.50 -39.08
N ILE A 4 -31.54 21.54 -37.90
CA ILE A 4 -30.12 21.19 -37.75
C ILE A 4 -30.11 19.74 -37.23
N THR A 5 -29.58 18.85 -38.06
CA THR A 5 -29.29 17.47 -37.72
C THR A 5 -27.90 17.41 -37.12
N GLU A 6 -27.82 17.15 -35.84
CA GLU A 6 -26.56 16.81 -35.16
C GLU A 6 -26.19 15.35 -35.44
N ASN A 7 -25.01 15.18 -36.02
CA ASN A 7 -24.38 13.88 -36.20
C ASN A 7 -23.76 13.43 -34.89
N ILE A 8 -24.36 12.45 -34.26
CA ILE A 8 -23.78 11.72 -33.14
C ILE A 8 -22.75 10.73 -33.72
N THR A 9 -21.47 11.05 -33.58
CA THR A 9 -20.40 10.11 -33.91
C THR A 9 -20.16 9.24 -32.64
N VAL A 10 -20.76 8.06 -32.63
CA VAL A 10 -20.43 7.02 -31.64
C VAL A 10 -19.07 6.45 -31.99
N SER A 11 -18.04 6.82 -31.24
CA SER A 11 -16.72 6.20 -31.35
C SER A 11 -16.75 4.84 -30.68
N ILE A 12 -16.70 3.79 -31.49
CA ILE A 12 -16.53 2.41 -31.05
C ILE A 12 -15.05 2.26 -30.69
N MET A 13 -14.71 2.29 -29.37
CA MET A 13 -13.40 1.83 -28.91
C MET A 13 -13.44 0.29 -28.88
N GLY A 14 -13.01 -0.31 -29.98
CA GLY A 14 -12.80 -1.74 -30.10
C GLY A 14 -11.52 -2.19 -29.40
N ASN A 15 -11.57 -3.39 -28.90
CA ASN A 15 -10.50 -4.25 -28.34
C ASN A 15 -9.07 -3.88 -28.77
N MET A 16 -8.30 -3.28 -27.86
CA MET A 16 -6.85 -3.14 -28.00
C MET A 16 -6.17 -4.41 -27.43
N LYS A 17 -5.38 -5.08 -28.27
CA LYS A 17 -4.59 -6.26 -27.92
C LYS A 17 -3.38 -5.87 -27.05
N SER A 18 -2.84 -6.80 -26.27
CA SER A 18 -1.69 -6.62 -25.35
C SER A 18 -0.45 -5.94 -25.99
N THR A 19 -0.27 -6.06 -27.30
CA THR A 19 0.80 -5.42 -28.06
C THR A 19 0.75 -3.89 -28.09
N ASP A 20 -0.39 -3.29 -27.78
CA ASP A 20 -0.53 -1.84 -27.76
C ASP A 20 -0.14 -1.20 -26.43
N ARG A 21 -0.14 -1.98 -25.33
CA ARG A 21 0.41 -1.55 -24.02
C ARG A 21 1.94 -1.39 -24.07
N GLU A 22 2.63 -2.36 -24.69
CA GLU A 22 4.10 -2.27 -24.88
C GLU A 22 4.50 -1.08 -25.77
N LYS A 23 3.69 -0.73 -26.74
CA LYS A 23 3.92 0.47 -27.59
C LYS A 23 3.68 1.78 -26.86
N ARG A 24 2.76 1.83 -25.89
CA ARG A 24 2.58 3.02 -25.04
C ARG A 24 3.73 3.22 -24.07
N ALA A 25 4.25 2.16 -23.47
CA ALA A 25 5.42 2.21 -22.58
C ALA A 25 6.72 2.57 -23.34
N ALA A 26 6.84 2.20 -24.62
CA ALA A 26 8.00 2.51 -25.45
C ALA A 26 7.98 3.91 -26.10
N SER A 27 6.88 4.66 -26.00
CA SER A 27 6.70 5.97 -26.64
C SER A 27 6.98 7.18 -25.73
N TRP A 28 7.72 7.02 -24.66
CA TRP A 28 8.31 8.13 -23.90
C TRP A 28 9.48 8.81 -24.61
N ASP A 29 9.69 8.52 -25.90
CA ASP A 29 10.45 9.40 -26.76
C ASP A 29 9.61 10.66 -27.03
N VAL A 30 10.04 11.74 -26.41
CA VAL A 30 9.65 13.15 -26.52
C VAL A 30 8.91 13.47 -27.83
N ALA A 31 7.64 13.11 -27.92
CA ALA A 31 6.75 13.74 -28.90
C ALA A 31 6.27 15.04 -28.24
N HIS A 32 6.71 16.16 -28.79
CA HIS A 32 6.20 17.50 -28.51
C HIS A 32 4.67 17.52 -28.63
N PHE A 33 3.99 17.22 -27.51
CA PHE A 33 2.59 17.51 -27.38
C PHE A 33 2.44 19.02 -27.17
N ASN A 34 1.63 19.65 -27.98
CA ASN A 34 1.27 21.07 -27.89
C ASN A 34 0.55 21.33 -26.54
N TRP A 35 1.26 21.88 -25.56
CA TRP A 35 0.82 22.18 -24.19
C TRP A 35 0.04 23.49 -24.08
N GLU A 36 -0.86 23.82 -25.02
CA GLU A 36 -1.57 25.11 -25.01
C GLU A 36 -2.88 25.14 -24.19
N LYS A 37 -3.23 24.06 -23.45
CA LYS A 37 -4.22 24.13 -22.35
C LYS A 37 -3.73 23.25 -21.21
N SER A 38 -2.96 23.81 -20.30
CA SER A 38 -2.80 23.25 -18.96
C SER A 38 -4.20 23.11 -18.35
N MET A 39 -4.67 21.86 -18.17
CA MET A 39 -5.90 21.64 -17.42
C MET A 39 -5.64 22.09 -15.99
N LYS A 40 -6.54 22.91 -15.43
CA LYS A 40 -6.46 23.33 -14.04
C LYS A 40 -6.55 22.12 -13.13
N THR A 41 -5.89 22.20 -11.96
CA THR A 41 -6.05 21.22 -10.89
C THR A 41 -7.29 21.52 -10.05
N ILE A 42 -7.73 20.53 -9.29
CA ILE A 42 -8.80 20.74 -8.28
C ILE A 42 -8.41 21.89 -7.34
N TYR A 43 -7.13 21.97 -6.93
CA TYR A 43 -6.64 23.06 -6.08
C TYR A 43 -6.89 24.43 -6.70
N ASN A 44 -6.61 24.62 -7.99
CA ASN A 44 -6.83 25.92 -8.66
C ASN A 44 -8.32 26.33 -8.65
N TYR A 45 -9.25 25.38 -8.82
CA TYR A 45 -10.67 25.66 -8.71
C TYR A 45 -11.08 26.06 -7.29
N LEU A 46 -10.54 25.37 -6.28
CA LEU A 46 -10.79 25.69 -4.87
C LEU A 46 -10.21 27.05 -4.46
N GLU A 47 -9.02 27.39 -4.94
CA GLU A 47 -8.35 28.68 -4.70
C GLU A 47 -9.16 29.82 -5.30
N GLU A 48 -9.56 29.72 -6.58
CA GLU A 48 -10.42 30.72 -7.24
C GLU A 48 -11.75 30.92 -6.51
N TYR A 49 -12.36 29.81 -6.04
CA TYR A 49 -13.59 29.87 -5.25
C TYR A 49 -13.35 30.54 -3.89
N SER A 50 -12.21 30.30 -3.25
CA SER A 50 -11.86 30.90 -1.95
C SER A 50 -11.69 32.43 -2.06
N GLU A 51 -11.15 32.92 -3.17
CA GLU A 51 -10.92 34.33 -3.48
C GLU A 51 -12.18 35.07 -4.02
N SER A 52 -13.22 34.31 -4.36
CA SER A 52 -14.46 34.86 -4.89
C SER A 52 -15.31 35.57 -3.82
N ASP A 53 -16.32 36.30 -4.25
CA ASP A 53 -17.32 36.95 -3.36
C ASP A 53 -18.47 35.99 -2.97
N PHE A 54 -18.42 34.70 -3.33
CA PHE A 54 -19.42 33.71 -2.94
C PHE A 54 -19.41 33.50 -1.43
N TYR A 55 -20.57 33.73 -0.79
CA TYR A 55 -20.77 33.35 0.61
C TYR A 55 -21.43 31.98 0.70
N GLY A 56 -20.73 31.01 1.27
CA GLY A 56 -21.16 29.62 1.33
C GLY A 56 -22.30 29.35 2.33
N MET A 57 -23.55 29.31 1.86
CA MET A 57 -24.70 28.86 2.66
C MET A 57 -24.80 27.32 2.75
N HIS A 58 -23.79 26.61 2.26
CA HIS A 58 -23.63 25.16 2.27
C HIS A 58 -22.69 24.66 3.40
N MET A 59 -22.54 23.37 3.59
CA MET A 59 -21.50 22.73 4.41
C MET A 59 -20.11 22.97 3.79
N PRO A 60 -19.00 22.93 4.55
CA PRO A 60 -18.91 22.58 5.99
C PRO A 60 -19.34 23.72 6.94
N GLY A 61 -19.47 23.37 8.24
CA GLY A 61 -19.96 24.30 9.28
C GLY A 61 -19.04 25.46 9.61
N HIS A 62 -17.75 25.40 9.31
CA HIS A 62 -16.79 26.49 9.50
C HIS A 62 -17.00 27.67 8.53
N LYS A 63 -17.76 27.47 7.44
CA LYS A 63 -18.12 28.52 6.47
C LYS A 63 -16.93 29.29 5.88
N ARG A 64 -15.75 28.63 5.78
CA ARG A 64 -14.50 29.26 5.37
C ARG A 64 -14.08 30.47 6.21
N ASN A 65 -14.60 30.57 7.46
CA ASN A 65 -14.34 31.68 8.36
C ASN A 65 -13.07 31.43 9.18
N GLN A 66 -11.90 31.62 8.55
CA GLN A 66 -10.59 31.46 9.17
C GLN A 66 -10.42 32.32 10.43
N LYS A 67 -11.05 33.50 10.46
CA LYS A 67 -10.96 34.45 11.61
C LYS A 67 -11.55 33.90 12.91
N MET A 68 -12.39 32.87 12.84
CA MET A 68 -12.98 32.24 14.01
C MET A 68 -12.04 31.19 14.64
N MET A 69 -10.99 30.76 13.90
CA MET A 69 -10.07 29.70 14.28
C MET A 69 -8.77 30.26 14.82
N GLU A 70 -8.18 29.58 15.82
CA GLU A 70 -6.89 29.99 16.41
C GLU A 70 -5.69 29.57 15.55
N ASN A 71 -5.86 28.52 14.74
CA ASN A 71 -4.78 27.93 13.92
C ASN A 71 -5.15 27.93 12.45
N ASP A 72 -4.14 28.07 11.59
CA ASP A 72 -4.28 28.02 10.15
C ASP A 72 -4.37 26.56 9.68
N LEU A 73 -5.58 26.12 9.38
CA LEU A 73 -5.88 24.92 8.61
C LEU A 73 -6.49 25.33 7.27
N PRO A 74 -6.55 24.46 6.27
CA PRO A 74 -6.98 24.81 4.92
C PRO A 74 -8.51 25.01 4.80
N TYR A 75 -9.13 25.74 5.74
CA TYR A 75 -10.58 25.99 5.78
C TYR A 75 -11.08 26.75 4.55
N GLU A 76 -10.23 27.56 3.93
CA GLU A 76 -10.59 28.41 2.78
C GLU A 76 -10.91 27.57 1.54
N ILE A 77 -10.25 26.44 1.38
CA ILE A 77 -10.42 25.51 0.26
C ILE A 77 -11.16 24.22 0.65
N ASP A 78 -11.68 24.12 1.88
CA ASP A 78 -12.46 22.96 2.32
C ASP A 78 -13.94 23.18 2.05
N ILE A 79 -14.47 22.39 1.11
CA ILE A 79 -15.85 22.43 0.66
C ILE A 79 -16.46 21.03 0.65
N THR A 80 -17.74 20.93 0.36
CA THR A 80 -18.43 19.68 0.01
C THR A 80 -18.82 19.68 -1.47
N GLU A 81 -19.61 18.70 -1.90
CA GLU A 81 -20.16 18.59 -3.24
C GLU A 81 -21.15 19.77 -3.50
N ILE A 82 -20.67 20.79 -4.18
CA ILE A 82 -21.45 21.93 -4.62
C ILE A 82 -21.41 22.05 -6.14
N ASP A 83 -22.34 22.82 -6.68
CA ASP A 83 -22.40 23.06 -8.12
C ASP A 83 -21.04 23.52 -8.67
N GLU A 84 -20.63 22.99 -9.83
CA GLU A 84 -19.36 23.24 -10.53
C GLU A 84 -18.12 22.55 -9.92
N PHE A 85 -18.23 21.84 -8.78
CA PHE A 85 -17.11 21.17 -8.12
C PHE A 85 -17.13 19.64 -8.20
N ASP A 86 -18.09 19.07 -8.97
CA ASP A 86 -18.19 17.63 -9.20
C ASP A 86 -18.55 16.81 -7.92
N ASP A 87 -18.72 15.52 -8.05
CA ASP A 87 -18.98 14.54 -6.96
C ASP A 87 -18.08 13.32 -7.14
N LEU A 88 -17.28 12.99 -6.13
CA LEU A 88 -16.36 11.84 -6.20
C LEU A 88 -17.08 10.52 -6.56
N HIS A 89 -18.31 10.36 -6.13
CA HIS A 89 -19.09 9.14 -6.36
C HIS A 89 -19.76 9.09 -7.74
N HIS A 90 -19.87 10.23 -8.42
CA HIS A 90 -20.49 10.40 -9.74
C HIS A 90 -19.67 11.37 -10.60
N ALA A 91 -18.34 11.23 -10.57
CA ALA A 91 -17.42 12.15 -11.19
C ALA A 91 -17.67 12.30 -12.70
N ASP A 92 -18.01 13.52 -13.14
CA ASP A 92 -18.25 13.88 -14.54
C ASP A 92 -17.58 15.20 -14.97
N GLY A 93 -16.93 15.90 -14.01
CA GLY A 93 -16.25 17.17 -14.16
C GLY A 93 -14.78 17.14 -13.74
N ILE A 94 -14.40 18.08 -12.84
CA ILE A 94 -12.99 18.31 -12.43
C ILE A 94 -12.35 17.10 -11.73
N ILE A 95 -13.12 16.35 -10.95
CA ILE A 95 -12.63 15.13 -10.30
C ILE A 95 -12.37 14.04 -11.34
N ARG A 96 -13.26 13.89 -12.31
CA ARG A 96 -13.05 12.95 -13.42
C ARG A 96 -11.79 13.27 -14.19
N GLU A 97 -11.57 14.55 -14.56
CA GLU A 97 -10.36 15.00 -15.28
C GLU A 97 -9.09 14.69 -14.50
N ALA A 98 -9.10 14.92 -13.18
CA ALA A 98 -8.00 14.60 -12.27
C ALA A 98 -7.74 13.08 -12.19
N GLN A 99 -8.78 12.25 -12.11
CA GLN A 99 -8.67 10.79 -12.11
C GLN A 99 -8.13 10.27 -13.46
N GLU A 100 -8.54 10.87 -14.59
CA GLU A 100 -8.02 10.55 -15.91
C GLU A 100 -6.53 10.93 -16.05
N ARG A 101 -6.09 12.05 -15.45
CA ARG A 101 -4.66 12.42 -15.34
C ARG A 101 -3.88 11.33 -14.62
N ALA A 102 -4.32 10.91 -13.44
CA ALA A 102 -3.70 9.86 -12.67
C ALA A 102 -3.66 8.52 -13.44
N ALA A 103 -4.74 8.16 -14.14
CA ALA A 103 -4.80 6.95 -14.96
C ALA A 103 -3.73 6.97 -16.08
N ARG A 104 -3.57 8.10 -16.78
CA ARG A 104 -2.53 8.24 -17.80
C ARG A 104 -1.13 8.06 -17.23
N LEU A 105 -0.82 8.69 -16.09
CA LEU A 105 0.49 8.63 -15.47
C LEU A 105 0.88 7.21 -15.01
N TYR A 106 -0.08 6.46 -14.50
CA TYR A 106 0.15 5.07 -14.06
C TYR A 106 -0.08 4.02 -15.15
N CYS A 107 -0.33 4.43 -16.40
CA CYS A 107 -0.66 3.51 -17.51
C CYS A 107 -1.86 2.60 -17.19
N ALA A 108 -2.81 3.09 -16.39
CA ALA A 108 -4.03 2.39 -16.05
C ALA A 108 -5.18 2.74 -17.01
N ASP A 109 -6.15 1.81 -17.16
CA ASP A 109 -7.36 2.08 -17.97
C ASP A 109 -8.31 3.03 -17.23
N GLU A 110 -8.40 2.90 -15.91
CA GLU A 110 -9.29 3.66 -15.04
C GLU A 110 -8.65 3.85 -13.66
N THR A 111 -8.82 5.03 -13.07
CA THR A 111 -8.29 5.35 -11.73
C THR A 111 -9.36 6.03 -10.89
N HIS A 112 -9.43 5.67 -9.62
CA HIS A 112 -10.31 6.26 -8.62
C HIS A 112 -9.51 6.87 -7.48
N PHE A 113 -9.84 8.08 -7.08
CA PHE A 113 -9.31 8.71 -5.88
C PHE A 113 -9.89 8.07 -4.63
N LEU A 114 -9.03 7.85 -3.64
CA LEU A 114 -9.40 7.28 -2.35
C LEU A 114 -9.05 8.29 -1.25
N VAL A 115 -10.06 8.76 -0.54
CA VAL A 115 -9.92 9.68 0.60
C VAL A 115 -10.06 8.97 1.95
N ASN A 116 -10.26 7.65 1.94
CA ASN A 116 -10.30 6.78 3.11
C ASN A 116 -9.11 5.79 3.15
N GLY A 117 -8.00 6.18 2.51
CA GLY A 117 -6.76 5.40 2.46
C GLY A 117 -6.84 4.17 1.57
N SER A 118 -5.71 3.49 1.39
CA SER A 118 -5.65 2.22 0.64
C SER A 118 -6.52 1.13 1.24
N THR A 119 -6.90 1.23 2.52
CA THR A 119 -7.81 0.29 3.16
C THR A 119 -9.11 0.16 2.41
N VAL A 120 -9.75 1.28 2.04
CA VAL A 120 -11.02 1.23 1.28
C VAL A 120 -10.81 0.65 -0.12
N GLY A 121 -9.67 0.96 -0.76
CA GLY A 121 -9.33 0.39 -2.06
C GLY A 121 -9.20 -1.13 -2.02
N ILE A 122 -8.49 -1.66 -1.02
CA ILE A 122 -8.31 -3.10 -0.82
C ILE A 122 -9.65 -3.79 -0.55
N LEU A 123 -10.48 -3.23 0.32
CA LEU A 123 -11.82 -3.75 0.60
C LEU A 123 -12.67 -3.80 -0.67
N SER A 124 -12.73 -2.67 -1.39
CA SER A 124 -13.53 -2.54 -2.61
C SER A 124 -13.04 -3.44 -3.75
N ALA A 125 -11.71 -3.58 -3.92
CA ALA A 125 -11.12 -4.46 -4.90
C ALA A 125 -11.51 -5.93 -4.65
N ILE A 126 -11.27 -6.42 -3.44
CA ILE A 126 -11.56 -7.82 -3.09
C ILE A 126 -13.05 -8.11 -3.17
N MET A 127 -13.90 -7.26 -2.59
CA MET A 127 -15.36 -7.44 -2.61
C MET A 127 -15.94 -7.24 -4.01
N GLY A 128 -15.30 -6.45 -4.85
CA GLY A 128 -15.69 -6.20 -6.24
C GLY A 128 -15.47 -7.41 -7.16
N VAL A 129 -14.42 -8.20 -6.92
CA VAL A 129 -14.07 -9.36 -7.77
C VAL A 129 -14.48 -10.71 -7.18
N THR A 130 -15.03 -10.73 -5.97
CA THR A 130 -15.49 -11.96 -5.31
C THR A 130 -16.94 -11.85 -4.88
N ASP A 131 -17.61 -13.00 -4.78
CA ASP A 131 -18.91 -13.12 -4.11
C ASP A 131 -18.73 -13.71 -2.71
N LYS A 132 -19.79 -13.60 -1.89
CA LYS A 132 -19.77 -14.19 -0.54
C LYS A 132 -19.41 -15.67 -0.61
N GLN A 133 -18.51 -16.09 0.28
CA GLN A 133 -18.03 -17.46 0.44
C GLN A 133 -17.14 -18.01 -0.69
N ASP A 134 -16.78 -17.19 -1.65
CA ASP A 134 -15.79 -17.55 -2.66
C ASP A 134 -14.42 -17.90 -2.04
N GLN A 135 -13.60 -18.60 -2.83
CA GLN A 135 -12.19 -18.83 -2.52
C GLN A 135 -11.34 -17.73 -3.11
N ILE A 136 -10.34 -17.28 -2.35
CA ILE A 136 -9.35 -16.29 -2.78
C ILE A 136 -7.94 -16.78 -2.41
N LEU A 137 -6.98 -16.65 -3.32
CA LEU A 137 -5.56 -16.88 -3.04
C LEU A 137 -4.95 -15.60 -2.50
N VAL A 138 -4.33 -15.65 -1.32
CA VAL A 138 -3.84 -14.47 -0.61
C VAL A 138 -2.42 -14.69 -0.12
N ALA A 139 -1.52 -13.74 -0.40
CA ALA A 139 -0.20 -13.72 0.21
C ALA A 139 -0.31 -13.50 1.72
N ARG A 140 0.31 -14.40 2.51
CA ARG A 140 0.13 -14.42 3.98
C ARG A 140 0.70 -13.18 4.68
N ASN A 141 1.60 -12.45 4.01
CA ASN A 141 2.18 -11.20 4.46
C ASN A 141 1.39 -9.94 4.05
N CYS A 142 0.15 -10.08 3.58
CA CYS A 142 -0.73 -8.95 3.29
C CYS A 142 -1.10 -8.18 4.56
N HIS A 143 -1.38 -6.89 4.37
CA HIS A 143 -1.87 -6.00 5.41
C HIS A 143 -3.23 -6.45 5.97
N LYS A 144 -3.52 -6.14 7.24
CA LYS A 144 -4.77 -6.51 7.94
C LYS A 144 -6.06 -6.16 7.18
N SER A 145 -6.07 -5.14 6.33
CA SER A 145 -7.22 -4.77 5.49
C SER A 145 -7.68 -5.89 4.56
N VAL A 146 -6.77 -6.72 4.05
CA VAL A 146 -7.09 -7.90 3.24
C VAL A 146 -7.89 -8.91 4.06
N TYR A 147 -7.49 -9.16 5.30
CA TYR A 147 -8.18 -10.06 6.21
C TYR A 147 -9.53 -9.51 6.66
N HIS A 148 -9.67 -8.18 6.75
CA HIS A 148 -10.97 -7.55 6.97
C HIS A 148 -11.91 -7.77 5.78
N ALA A 149 -11.44 -7.68 4.53
CA ALA A 149 -12.24 -8.01 3.36
C ALA A 149 -12.67 -9.49 3.34
N ILE A 150 -11.75 -10.40 3.69
CA ILE A 150 -12.03 -11.83 3.83
C ILE A 150 -13.16 -12.05 4.86
N TYR A 151 -13.11 -11.36 5.98
CA TYR A 151 -14.14 -11.43 7.01
C TYR A 151 -15.49 -10.89 6.53
N LEU A 152 -15.50 -9.67 5.96
CA LEU A 152 -16.73 -8.98 5.53
C LEU A 152 -17.45 -9.74 4.41
N ASN A 153 -16.72 -10.32 3.48
CA ASN A 153 -17.26 -11.09 2.36
C ASN A 153 -17.32 -12.60 2.64
N GLU A 154 -17.06 -13.03 3.89
CA GLU A 154 -17.11 -14.43 4.34
C GLU A 154 -16.26 -15.39 3.50
N LEU A 155 -15.14 -14.91 2.94
CA LEU A 155 -14.32 -15.65 2.00
C LEU A 155 -13.62 -16.85 2.63
N LYS A 156 -13.18 -17.77 1.77
CA LYS A 156 -12.34 -18.94 2.11
C LYS A 156 -10.92 -18.69 1.56
N PRO A 157 -10.01 -18.16 2.36
CA PRO A 157 -8.66 -17.90 1.88
C PRO A 157 -7.87 -19.20 1.70
N VAL A 158 -7.08 -19.21 0.63
CA VAL A 158 -5.95 -20.12 0.42
C VAL A 158 -4.70 -19.26 0.54
N TYR A 159 -3.77 -19.63 1.42
CA TYR A 159 -2.59 -18.80 1.67
C TYR A 159 -1.38 -19.27 0.88
N VAL A 160 -0.71 -18.32 0.22
CA VAL A 160 0.66 -18.47 -0.26
C VAL A 160 1.60 -17.72 0.68
N TYR A 161 2.68 -18.36 1.11
CA TYR A 161 3.66 -17.78 2.01
C TYR A 161 4.81 -17.18 1.21
N PRO A 162 5.28 -15.96 1.55
CA PRO A 162 6.49 -15.43 0.95
C PRO A 162 7.69 -16.31 1.31
N GLU A 163 8.70 -16.34 0.44
CA GLU A 163 9.96 -16.97 0.75
C GLU A 163 10.67 -16.23 1.88
N TYR A 164 11.24 -16.94 2.83
CA TYR A 164 12.03 -16.32 3.90
C TYR A 164 13.51 -16.40 3.57
N ASP A 165 14.18 -15.27 3.42
CA ASP A 165 15.62 -15.21 3.20
C ASP A 165 16.38 -15.18 4.53
N GLU A 166 16.98 -16.28 4.91
CA GLU A 166 17.77 -16.38 6.15
C GLU A 166 18.98 -15.43 6.18
N LYS A 167 19.53 -15.04 5.02
CA LYS A 167 20.71 -14.16 4.96
C LYS A 167 20.34 -12.74 5.32
N THR A 168 19.26 -12.23 4.75
CA THR A 168 18.77 -10.87 4.99
C THR A 168 17.87 -10.82 6.23
N GLY A 169 17.12 -11.87 6.52
CA GLY A 169 16.10 -11.93 7.57
C GLY A 169 14.80 -11.26 7.15
N LEU A 170 14.58 -11.08 5.86
CA LEU A 170 13.38 -10.49 5.31
C LEU A 170 12.44 -11.58 4.78
N ASN A 171 11.14 -11.29 4.82
CA ASN A 171 10.21 -12.01 3.98
C ASN A 171 10.49 -11.61 2.53
N GLY A 172 10.81 -12.57 1.70
CA GLY A 172 11.14 -12.39 0.30
C GLY A 172 9.91 -12.21 -0.59
N GLU A 173 10.12 -12.50 -1.87
CA GLU A 173 9.04 -12.47 -2.86
C GLU A 173 8.06 -13.65 -2.69
N VAL A 174 6.87 -13.49 -3.22
CA VAL A 174 5.93 -14.61 -3.42
C VAL A 174 6.32 -15.33 -4.70
N ARG A 175 6.64 -16.63 -4.61
CA ARG A 175 7.10 -17.42 -5.74
C ARG A 175 5.97 -17.72 -6.74
N VAL A 176 6.28 -17.53 -8.00
CA VAL A 176 5.35 -17.83 -9.12
C VAL A 176 4.94 -19.32 -9.11
N ASP A 177 5.91 -20.23 -8.85
CA ASP A 177 5.66 -21.68 -8.81
C ASP A 177 4.66 -22.06 -7.70
N ASP A 178 4.73 -21.40 -6.54
CA ASP A 178 3.82 -21.68 -5.42
C ASP A 178 2.39 -21.20 -5.74
N ILE A 179 2.26 -20.05 -6.39
CA ILE A 179 0.96 -19.56 -6.89
C ILE A 179 0.38 -20.54 -7.91
N THR A 180 1.18 -20.95 -8.91
CA THR A 180 0.76 -21.90 -9.94
C THR A 180 0.28 -23.20 -9.31
N LEU A 181 1.06 -23.78 -8.40
CA LEU A 181 0.71 -25.02 -7.71
C LEU A 181 -0.59 -24.91 -6.90
N LEU A 182 -0.82 -23.75 -6.25
CA LEU A 182 -2.02 -23.53 -5.44
C LEU A 182 -3.25 -23.31 -6.32
N LEU A 183 -3.12 -22.63 -7.46
CA LEU A 183 -4.22 -22.44 -8.40
C LEU A 183 -4.62 -23.77 -9.07
N ASP A 184 -3.65 -24.57 -9.49
CA ASP A 184 -3.90 -25.91 -10.06
C ASP A 184 -4.65 -26.82 -9.07
N LYS A 185 -4.30 -26.75 -7.78
CA LYS A 185 -4.95 -27.55 -6.72
C LYS A 185 -6.31 -27.03 -6.30
N ASN A 186 -6.62 -25.75 -6.53
CA ASN A 186 -7.82 -25.07 -6.06
C ASN A 186 -8.54 -24.34 -7.20
N PRO A 187 -9.19 -25.07 -8.13
CA PRO A 187 -9.79 -24.48 -9.34
C PRO A 187 -10.99 -23.55 -9.08
N ASN A 188 -11.45 -23.45 -7.83
CA ASN A 188 -12.55 -22.57 -7.43
C ASN A 188 -12.08 -21.18 -6.95
N ILE A 189 -10.79 -20.90 -6.93
CA ILE A 189 -10.27 -19.58 -6.60
C ILE A 189 -10.77 -18.56 -7.62
N LYS A 190 -11.21 -17.40 -7.14
CA LYS A 190 -11.79 -16.31 -7.93
C LYS A 190 -10.87 -15.12 -8.15
N ALA A 191 -9.87 -14.96 -7.32
CA ALA A 191 -8.89 -13.89 -7.44
C ALA A 191 -7.57 -14.27 -6.74
N VAL A 192 -6.49 -13.62 -7.16
CA VAL A 192 -5.19 -13.63 -6.46
C VAL A 192 -4.97 -12.25 -5.85
N MET A 193 -4.53 -12.20 -4.59
CA MET A 193 -4.18 -10.97 -3.87
C MET A 193 -2.76 -11.07 -3.32
N ILE A 194 -1.88 -10.16 -3.74
CA ILE A 194 -0.50 -10.07 -3.25
C ILE A 194 -0.18 -8.65 -2.78
N VAL A 195 0.90 -8.51 -2.02
CA VAL A 195 1.52 -7.23 -1.68
C VAL A 195 2.90 -7.15 -2.35
N SER A 196 3.13 -6.10 -3.12
CA SER A 196 4.41 -5.82 -3.79
C SER A 196 4.50 -4.33 -4.12
N PRO A 197 5.54 -3.60 -3.63
CA PRO A 197 6.58 -4.12 -2.74
C PRO A 197 6.06 -4.44 -1.34
N THR A 198 6.81 -5.26 -0.60
CA THR A 198 6.59 -5.43 0.83
C THR A 198 6.92 -4.14 1.58
N TYR A 199 6.57 -4.07 2.86
CA TYR A 199 6.92 -2.93 3.72
C TYR A 199 8.45 -2.68 3.75
N ASP A 200 9.22 -3.75 3.73
CA ASP A 200 10.69 -3.71 3.73
C ASP A 200 11.32 -3.44 2.35
N GLY A 201 10.52 -3.38 1.29
CA GLY A 201 10.97 -3.04 -0.05
C GLY A 201 11.19 -4.23 -1.00
N VAL A 202 10.84 -5.46 -0.62
CA VAL A 202 10.99 -6.63 -1.51
C VAL A 202 9.90 -6.64 -2.58
N VAL A 203 10.29 -6.81 -3.84
CA VAL A 203 9.40 -6.79 -5.01
C VAL A 203 9.22 -8.20 -5.56
N SER A 204 7.97 -8.61 -5.81
CA SER A 204 7.64 -9.88 -6.46
C SER A 204 7.57 -9.73 -7.99
N ASP A 205 7.73 -10.83 -8.72
CA ASP A 205 7.56 -10.84 -10.19
C ASP A 205 6.07 -10.75 -10.57
N VAL A 206 5.52 -9.53 -10.42
CA VAL A 206 4.10 -9.24 -10.68
C VAL A 206 3.69 -9.66 -12.08
N LYS A 207 4.58 -9.47 -13.08
CA LYS A 207 4.28 -9.82 -14.48
C LYS A 207 3.99 -11.30 -14.64
N LYS A 208 4.88 -12.16 -14.14
CA LYS A 208 4.67 -13.62 -14.24
C LYS A 208 3.50 -14.10 -13.39
N ILE A 209 3.27 -13.48 -12.22
CA ILE A 209 2.10 -13.79 -11.40
C ILE A 209 0.80 -13.44 -12.13
N ALA A 210 0.74 -12.28 -12.82
CA ALA A 210 -0.39 -11.90 -13.66
C ALA A 210 -0.62 -12.89 -14.80
N GLU A 211 0.45 -13.27 -15.53
CA GLU A 211 0.38 -14.29 -16.59
C GLU A 211 -0.23 -15.60 -16.08
N VAL A 212 0.18 -16.08 -14.92
CA VAL A 212 -0.36 -17.30 -14.30
C VAL A 212 -1.83 -17.12 -13.91
N ALA A 213 -2.19 -16.02 -13.26
CA ALA A 213 -3.59 -15.72 -12.90
C ALA A 213 -4.50 -15.69 -14.14
N HIS A 214 -4.06 -15.07 -15.22
CA HIS A 214 -4.80 -14.95 -16.48
C HIS A 214 -4.96 -16.29 -17.21
N VAL A 215 -3.98 -17.21 -17.13
CA VAL A 215 -4.14 -18.60 -17.62
C VAL A 215 -5.33 -19.28 -16.92
N HIS A 216 -5.51 -19.01 -15.62
CA HIS A 216 -6.65 -19.51 -14.84
C HIS A 216 -7.93 -18.64 -14.98
N LYS A 217 -7.89 -17.55 -15.78
CA LYS A 217 -9.00 -16.62 -16.02
C LYS A 217 -9.52 -15.94 -14.76
N ILE A 218 -8.62 -15.61 -13.86
CA ILE A 218 -8.92 -14.90 -12.61
C ILE A 218 -8.09 -13.63 -12.50
N PRO A 219 -8.60 -12.57 -11.87
CA PRO A 219 -7.86 -11.31 -11.72
C PRO A 219 -6.76 -11.40 -10.67
N LEU A 220 -5.70 -10.63 -10.92
CA LEU A 220 -4.64 -10.33 -9.97
C LEU A 220 -4.88 -8.95 -9.35
N ILE A 221 -4.98 -8.89 -8.02
CA ILE A 221 -5.01 -7.66 -7.23
C ILE A 221 -3.63 -7.47 -6.60
N VAL A 222 -3.05 -6.29 -6.75
CA VAL A 222 -1.77 -5.94 -6.14
C VAL A 222 -1.94 -4.78 -5.17
N ASP A 223 -1.64 -5.03 -3.90
CA ASP A 223 -1.41 -3.97 -2.92
C ASP A 223 0.00 -3.41 -3.15
N GLU A 224 0.08 -2.36 -3.94
CA GLU A 224 1.30 -1.59 -4.23
C GLU A 224 1.36 -0.29 -3.40
N ALA A 225 0.78 -0.30 -2.19
CA ALA A 225 0.70 0.88 -1.33
C ALA A 225 2.08 1.51 -1.03
N HIS A 226 3.15 0.73 -1.02
CA HIS A 226 4.51 1.20 -0.81
C HIS A 226 5.28 1.48 -2.10
N GLY A 227 4.66 1.32 -3.26
CA GLY A 227 5.25 1.50 -4.59
C GLY A 227 4.61 2.60 -5.44
N ALA A 228 3.93 3.59 -4.84
CA ALA A 228 3.28 4.66 -5.61
C ALA A 228 4.25 5.48 -6.49
N HIS A 229 5.54 5.44 -6.24
CA HIS A 229 6.60 6.07 -7.05
C HIS A 229 7.12 5.19 -8.19
N PHE A 230 6.68 3.94 -8.27
CA PHE A 230 7.12 3.01 -9.32
C PHE A 230 6.66 3.48 -10.72
N GLY A 231 7.53 3.25 -11.71
CA GLY A 231 7.27 3.66 -13.09
C GLY A 231 7.65 5.11 -13.42
N PHE A 232 7.91 5.98 -12.44
CA PHE A 232 8.24 7.39 -12.70
C PHE A 232 9.72 7.68 -12.94
N HIS A 233 10.60 6.71 -12.69
CA HIS A 233 12.02 6.81 -13.04
C HIS A 233 12.61 5.40 -13.25
N PRO A 234 13.51 5.19 -14.24
CA PRO A 234 14.08 3.87 -14.58
C PRO A 234 14.86 3.18 -13.46
N TYR A 235 15.27 3.91 -12.43
CA TYR A 235 15.94 3.38 -11.24
C TYR A 235 15.01 2.52 -10.36
N PHE A 236 13.71 2.79 -10.43
CA PHE A 236 12.70 2.05 -9.69
C PHE A 236 12.03 0.98 -10.58
N PRO A 237 11.41 -0.03 -9.97
CA PRO A 237 10.62 -1.00 -10.73
C PRO A 237 9.50 -0.34 -11.54
N LYS A 238 9.04 -1.03 -12.58
CA LYS A 238 7.77 -0.72 -13.21
C LYS A 238 6.64 -0.94 -12.24
N ASN A 239 5.60 -0.09 -12.31
CA ASN A 239 4.41 -0.27 -11.47
C ASN A 239 3.60 -1.52 -11.89
N ALA A 240 2.73 -1.98 -11.01
CA ALA A 240 1.96 -3.20 -11.22
C ALA A 240 0.96 -3.10 -12.38
N ASN A 241 0.49 -1.89 -12.75
CA ASN A 241 -0.37 -1.70 -13.92
C ASN A 241 0.36 -2.06 -15.21
N GLU A 242 1.62 -1.60 -15.37
CA GLU A 242 2.46 -1.95 -16.52
C GLU A 242 2.83 -3.43 -16.56
N ASN A 243 2.87 -4.07 -15.40
CA ASN A 243 3.17 -5.50 -15.23
C ASN A 243 1.92 -6.40 -15.38
N GLY A 244 0.77 -5.84 -15.75
CA GLY A 244 -0.42 -6.60 -16.12
C GLY A 244 -1.33 -6.96 -14.95
N ALA A 245 -1.18 -6.36 -13.76
CA ALA A 245 -2.15 -6.51 -12.69
C ALA A 245 -3.51 -5.92 -13.08
N ASP A 246 -4.59 -6.58 -12.68
CA ASP A 246 -5.96 -6.17 -13.03
C ASP A 246 -6.49 -5.06 -12.13
N ILE A 247 -6.14 -5.09 -10.85
CA ILE A 247 -6.44 -4.03 -9.89
C ILE A 247 -5.18 -3.72 -9.09
N VAL A 248 -4.84 -2.43 -8.99
CA VAL A 248 -3.66 -1.96 -8.24
C VAL A 248 -4.08 -0.88 -7.24
N ILE A 249 -3.57 -0.95 -6.03
CA ILE A 249 -3.83 0.04 -4.99
C ILE A 249 -2.53 0.74 -4.59
N HIS A 250 -2.47 2.08 -4.72
CA HIS A 250 -1.36 2.91 -4.30
C HIS A 250 -1.74 3.77 -3.10
N SER A 251 -0.90 3.83 -2.07
CA SER A 251 -0.95 4.90 -1.06
C SER A 251 -0.07 6.06 -1.54
N VAL A 252 -0.67 7.08 -2.11
CA VAL A 252 0.08 8.22 -2.67
C VAL A 252 0.96 8.86 -1.61
N HIS A 253 0.39 9.08 -0.41
CA HIS A 253 1.06 9.74 0.72
C HIS A 253 2.27 9.02 1.31
N LYS A 254 2.49 7.74 0.97
CA LYS A 254 3.62 6.98 1.55
C LYS A 254 4.94 7.26 0.85
N THR A 255 4.92 7.47 -0.45
CA THR A 255 6.13 7.56 -1.27
C THR A 255 6.14 8.74 -2.24
N LEU A 256 5.05 9.52 -2.28
CA LEU A 256 4.89 10.72 -3.10
C LEU A 256 4.38 11.89 -2.24
N PRO A 257 4.59 13.14 -2.67
CA PRO A 257 4.23 14.35 -1.90
C PRO A 257 2.72 14.61 -1.93
N SER A 258 1.98 13.88 -1.12
CA SER A 258 0.53 14.05 -0.93
C SER A 258 0.17 13.91 0.54
N LEU A 259 -0.98 14.46 0.94
CA LEU A 259 -1.45 14.44 2.32
C LEU A 259 -1.74 13.01 2.79
N THR A 260 -1.49 12.73 4.06
CA THR A 260 -1.81 11.43 4.68
C THR A 260 -3.25 11.03 4.40
N GLN A 261 -3.49 9.73 4.17
CA GLN A 261 -4.79 9.13 3.83
C GLN A 261 -5.09 9.12 2.33
N THR A 262 -4.38 9.91 1.50
CA THR A 262 -4.58 9.89 0.05
C THR A 262 -4.09 8.59 -0.58
N ALA A 263 -4.90 8.03 -1.49
CA ALA A 263 -4.59 6.81 -2.19
C ALA A 263 -5.30 6.74 -3.56
N LEU A 264 -4.92 5.76 -4.38
CA LEU A 264 -5.50 5.49 -5.68
C LEU A 264 -5.87 4.01 -5.79
N LEU A 265 -6.96 3.73 -6.50
CA LEU A 265 -7.30 2.40 -7.01
C LEU A 265 -7.35 2.46 -8.53
N HIS A 266 -6.61 1.57 -9.18
CA HIS A 266 -6.57 1.44 -10.63
C HIS A 266 -7.24 0.14 -11.07
N ILE A 267 -7.93 0.18 -12.21
CA ILE A 267 -8.57 -0.99 -12.84
C ILE A 267 -8.08 -1.06 -14.29
N ASN A 268 -7.58 -2.23 -14.71
CA ASN A 268 -6.89 -2.39 -16.00
C ASN A 268 -7.50 -3.43 -16.93
N GLU A 269 -8.36 -4.33 -16.47
CA GLU A 269 -8.77 -5.49 -17.26
C GLU A 269 -10.27 -5.50 -17.52
N THR A 270 -10.66 -6.10 -18.63
CA THR A 270 -12.06 -6.26 -19.04
C THR A 270 -12.77 -7.39 -18.29
N SER A 271 -12.02 -8.33 -17.68
CA SER A 271 -12.58 -9.42 -16.87
C SER A 271 -13.08 -8.96 -15.50
N VAL A 272 -12.60 -7.78 -15.03
CA VAL A 272 -13.06 -7.20 -13.76
C VAL A 272 -14.43 -6.54 -13.94
N ASN A 273 -15.37 -6.87 -13.07
CA ASN A 273 -16.63 -6.14 -13.00
C ASN A 273 -16.44 -4.76 -12.37
N ARG A 274 -16.13 -3.78 -13.21
CA ARG A 274 -15.83 -2.39 -12.80
C ARG A 274 -16.98 -1.75 -12.04
N GLU A 275 -18.22 -2.03 -12.44
CA GLU A 275 -19.42 -1.48 -11.77
C GLU A 275 -19.51 -1.99 -10.33
N LYS A 276 -19.20 -3.27 -10.09
CA LYS A 276 -19.21 -3.84 -8.76
C LYS A 276 -18.10 -3.26 -7.87
N VAL A 277 -16.90 -3.01 -8.42
CA VAL A 277 -15.82 -2.32 -7.69
C VAL A 277 -16.24 -0.89 -7.33
N ARG A 278 -16.79 -0.12 -8.28
CA ARG A 278 -17.31 1.25 -8.05
C ARG A 278 -18.41 1.29 -7.00
N MET A 279 -19.33 0.30 -7.04
CA MET A 279 -20.39 0.17 -6.03
C MET A 279 -19.79 0.05 -4.61
N TYR A 280 -18.75 -0.76 -4.42
CA TYR A 280 -18.11 -0.88 -3.12
C TYR A 280 -17.30 0.35 -2.76
N LEU A 281 -16.65 1.03 -3.71
CA LEU A 281 -16.02 2.33 -3.47
C LEU A 281 -17.04 3.36 -2.97
N HIS A 282 -18.21 3.43 -3.60
CA HIS A 282 -19.31 4.29 -3.16
C HIS A 282 -19.82 3.94 -1.75
N MET A 283 -19.97 2.64 -1.44
CA MET A 283 -20.46 2.21 -0.12
C MET A 283 -19.48 2.43 1.02
N LEU A 284 -18.18 2.34 0.75
CA LEU A 284 -17.14 2.27 1.78
C LEU A 284 -16.35 3.57 1.95
N GLN A 285 -16.49 4.53 1.04
CA GLN A 285 -15.96 5.88 1.21
C GLN A 285 -17.00 6.81 1.84
N SER A 286 -16.52 7.91 2.42
CA SER A 286 -17.38 8.97 2.95
C SER A 286 -18.28 9.53 1.86
N SER A 287 -19.56 9.80 2.18
CA SER A 287 -20.46 10.50 1.27
C SER A 287 -20.12 11.98 1.09
N SER A 288 -19.32 12.55 2.01
CA SER A 288 -18.75 13.90 1.89
C SER A 288 -17.23 13.77 1.87
N PRO A 289 -16.63 13.48 0.70
CA PRO A 289 -15.20 13.29 0.56
C PRO A 289 -14.46 14.62 0.73
N SER A 290 -13.28 14.59 1.34
CA SER A 290 -12.45 15.77 1.53
C SER A 290 -11.89 16.29 0.21
N TYR A 291 -12.29 17.48 -0.21
CA TYR A 291 -11.73 18.16 -1.39
C TYR A 291 -10.27 18.53 -1.20
N VAL A 292 -9.84 18.83 0.02
CA VAL A 292 -8.42 19.07 0.37
C VAL A 292 -7.57 17.85 0.07
N LEU A 293 -8.05 16.63 0.40
CA LEU A 293 -7.34 15.40 0.08
C LEU A 293 -7.32 15.13 -1.42
N MET A 294 -8.44 15.34 -2.12
CA MET A 294 -8.49 15.16 -3.58
C MET A 294 -7.60 16.15 -4.31
N ALA A 295 -7.59 17.41 -3.90
CA ALA A 295 -6.69 18.43 -4.42
C ALA A 295 -5.22 18.03 -4.21
N SER A 296 -4.88 17.50 -3.03
CA SER A 296 -3.51 17.04 -2.75
C SER A 296 -3.08 15.86 -3.63
N ILE A 297 -4.00 14.95 -4.00
CA ILE A 297 -3.69 13.89 -4.98
C ILE A 297 -3.44 14.52 -6.35
N ASP A 298 -4.32 15.39 -6.80
CA ASP A 298 -4.26 15.97 -8.14
C ASP A 298 -3.04 16.87 -8.32
N GLU A 299 -2.71 17.71 -7.32
CA GLU A 299 -1.47 18.50 -7.30
C GLU A 299 -0.22 17.62 -7.39
N CYS A 300 -0.21 16.49 -6.67
CA CYS A 300 0.87 15.52 -6.75
C CYS A 300 1.01 14.92 -8.15
N MET A 301 -0.11 14.56 -8.78
CA MET A 301 -0.11 14.02 -10.15
C MET A 301 0.33 15.08 -11.17
N GLU A 302 -0.13 16.31 -11.03
CA GLU A 302 0.32 17.42 -11.90
C GLU A 302 1.81 17.71 -11.74
N LEU A 303 2.31 17.70 -10.49
CA LEU A 303 3.74 17.87 -10.22
C LEU A 303 4.59 16.80 -10.95
N ILE A 304 4.16 15.54 -10.91
CA ILE A 304 4.84 14.45 -11.60
C ILE A 304 4.73 14.60 -13.11
N GLU A 305 3.55 14.94 -13.64
CA GLU A 305 3.32 15.16 -15.07
C GLU A 305 4.22 16.28 -15.62
N LYS A 306 4.35 17.39 -14.90
CA LYS A 306 5.10 18.57 -15.34
C LYS A 306 6.60 18.52 -15.03
N LYS A 307 7.00 17.91 -13.94
CA LYS A 307 8.35 18.00 -13.38
C LYS A 307 8.92 16.66 -12.91
N GLY A 308 8.36 15.54 -13.35
CA GLY A 308 8.76 14.21 -12.88
C GLY A 308 10.27 13.99 -13.00
N GLU A 309 10.86 14.22 -14.17
CA GLU A 309 12.30 14.06 -14.38
C GLU A 309 13.12 15.00 -13.47
N ASP A 310 12.71 16.26 -13.34
CA ASP A 310 13.40 17.28 -12.54
C ASP A 310 13.44 16.95 -11.05
N ILE A 311 12.42 16.24 -10.53
CA ILE A 311 12.35 15.86 -9.11
C ILE A 311 12.93 14.47 -8.85
N PHE A 312 12.72 13.51 -9.74
CA PHE A 312 13.20 12.15 -9.53
C PHE A 312 14.70 11.99 -9.80
N SER A 313 15.26 12.65 -10.83
CA SER A 313 16.69 12.48 -11.15
C SER A 313 17.62 12.93 -10.02
N PRO A 314 17.47 14.13 -9.42
CA PRO A 314 18.29 14.51 -8.26
C PRO A 314 18.07 13.63 -7.03
N TYR A 315 16.84 13.15 -6.80
CA TYR A 315 16.52 12.21 -5.73
C TYR A 315 17.29 10.90 -5.92
N VAL A 316 17.25 10.32 -7.12
CA VAL A 316 17.95 9.07 -7.45
C VAL A 316 19.47 9.24 -7.32
N ASP A 317 20.03 10.36 -7.79
CA ASP A 317 21.46 10.65 -7.60
C ASP A 317 21.87 10.65 -6.12
N ASN A 318 21.04 11.21 -5.26
CA ASN A 318 21.26 11.20 -3.83
C ASN A 318 21.15 9.79 -3.24
N LEU A 319 20.13 9.01 -3.66
CA LEU A 319 19.98 7.61 -3.22
C LEU A 319 21.20 6.75 -3.59
N GLN A 320 21.70 6.87 -4.82
CA GLN A 320 22.86 6.12 -5.28
C GLN A 320 24.11 6.45 -4.45
N LYS A 321 24.35 7.75 -4.19
CA LYS A 321 25.46 8.18 -3.32
C LYS A 321 25.32 7.64 -1.91
N MET A 322 24.11 7.71 -1.32
CA MET A 322 23.85 7.15 0.00
C MET A 322 24.15 5.66 0.06
N ARG A 323 23.68 4.90 -0.91
CA ARG A 323 23.88 3.44 -0.97
C ARG A 323 25.36 3.10 -1.12
N GLU A 324 26.09 3.84 -1.94
CA GLU A 324 27.55 3.68 -2.08
C GLU A 324 28.27 3.96 -0.75
N GLU A 325 27.93 5.05 -0.05
CA GLU A 325 28.53 5.38 1.25
C GLU A 325 28.15 4.35 2.32
N LEU A 326 26.91 3.90 2.38
CA LEU A 326 26.46 2.89 3.33
C LEU A 326 27.00 1.48 3.00
N GLY A 327 27.44 1.23 1.77
CA GLY A 327 28.22 0.04 1.42
C GLY A 327 29.56 -0.07 2.13
N LYS A 328 30.08 1.03 2.72
CA LYS A 328 31.33 1.08 3.48
C LYS A 328 31.18 0.73 4.97
N LEU A 329 29.94 0.48 5.44
CA LEU A 329 29.66 0.05 6.82
C LEU A 329 30.39 -1.25 7.15
N SER A 330 31.02 -1.30 8.34
CA SER A 330 31.82 -2.44 8.80
C SER A 330 31.04 -3.40 9.67
N TYR A 331 30.13 -2.91 10.49
CA TYR A 331 29.32 -3.66 11.46
C TYR A 331 27.85 -3.63 11.12
N LEU A 332 27.27 -2.44 10.93
CA LEU A 332 25.94 -2.30 10.36
C LEU A 332 25.96 -2.76 8.89
N ARG A 333 24.80 -3.16 8.39
CA ARG A 333 24.68 -3.58 6.98
C ARG A 333 23.43 -2.98 6.37
N LEU A 334 23.59 -2.37 5.20
CA LEU A 334 22.48 -2.10 4.30
C LEU A 334 22.05 -3.43 3.67
N VAL A 335 20.79 -3.80 3.85
CA VAL A 335 20.22 -5.08 3.38
C VAL A 335 19.35 -4.83 2.16
N GLU A 336 19.55 -5.64 1.13
CA GLU A 336 18.82 -5.60 -0.12
C GLU A 336 18.60 -7.03 -0.62
N THR A 337 17.53 -7.22 -1.39
CA THR A 337 17.27 -8.46 -2.15
C THR A 337 17.52 -8.23 -3.64
N SER A 338 17.42 -9.29 -4.45
CA SER A 338 17.64 -9.20 -5.91
C SER A 338 16.61 -8.31 -6.63
N HIS A 339 15.38 -8.30 -6.13
CA HIS A 339 14.31 -7.42 -6.62
C HIS A 339 13.87 -6.53 -5.46
N TYR A 340 14.22 -5.25 -5.54
CA TYR A 340 14.14 -4.37 -4.39
C TYR A 340 13.75 -2.94 -4.74
N ASP A 341 12.98 -2.33 -3.88
CA ASP A 341 12.69 -0.90 -3.89
C ASP A 341 13.82 -0.12 -3.21
N CYS A 342 14.68 0.48 -4.02
CA CYS A 342 15.85 1.22 -3.55
C CYS A 342 15.51 2.51 -2.77
N SER A 343 14.26 2.92 -2.65
CA SER A 343 13.84 3.99 -1.74
C SER A 343 13.82 3.57 -0.27
N LYS A 344 13.91 2.26 0.01
CA LYS A 344 13.91 1.68 1.36
C LYS A 344 15.34 1.43 1.84
N PHE A 345 15.60 1.75 3.10
CA PHE A 345 16.87 1.53 3.76
C PHE A 345 16.69 0.60 4.96
N VAL A 346 16.87 -0.69 4.76
CA VAL A 346 16.90 -1.69 5.81
C VAL A 346 18.32 -1.76 6.39
N ILE A 347 18.50 -1.23 7.58
CA ILE A 347 19.79 -1.19 8.27
C ILE A 347 19.84 -2.28 9.32
N SER A 348 20.54 -3.36 9.02
CA SER A 348 20.68 -4.52 9.92
C SER A 348 21.74 -4.29 10.99
N VAL A 349 21.40 -4.67 12.23
CA VAL A 349 22.30 -4.70 13.40
C VAL A 349 22.79 -6.10 13.71
N ARG A 350 22.60 -7.07 12.81
CA ARG A 350 23.04 -8.45 13.01
C ARG A 350 24.54 -8.51 13.29
N ASN A 351 24.90 -9.37 14.23
CA ASN A 351 26.29 -9.58 14.65
C ASN A 351 26.98 -8.31 15.19
N THR A 352 26.23 -7.33 15.67
CA THR A 352 26.74 -6.15 16.36
C THR A 352 26.42 -6.17 17.84
N ASN A 353 27.09 -5.34 18.62
CA ASN A 353 26.84 -5.17 20.05
C ASN A 353 25.67 -4.26 20.40
N ILE A 354 24.86 -3.83 19.38
CA ILE A 354 23.70 -2.95 19.56
C ILE A 354 22.40 -3.69 19.14
N SER A 355 21.27 -3.34 19.73
CA SER A 355 19.96 -3.77 19.25
C SER A 355 19.36 -2.78 18.25
N SER A 356 18.38 -3.23 17.44
CA SER A 356 17.65 -2.35 16.51
C SER A 356 16.96 -1.19 17.23
N ARG A 357 16.39 -1.45 18.40
CA ARG A 357 15.78 -0.42 19.25
C ARG A 357 16.76 0.60 19.80
N ASP A 358 17.98 0.15 20.17
CA ASP A 358 18.99 1.08 20.63
C ASP A 358 19.54 1.92 19.48
N LEU A 359 19.70 1.34 18.28
CA LEU A 359 20.04 2.09 17.07
C LEU A 359 18.96 3.16 16.78
N GLU A 360 17.67 2.80 16.79
CA GLU A 360 16.57 3.76 16.62
C GLU A 360 16.63 4.88 17.66
N LYS A 361 16.81 4.55 18.94
CA LYS A 361 16.91 5.55 20.01
C LYS A 361 18.08 6.52 19.80
N ILE A 362 19.23 6.01 19.36
CA ILE A 362 20.41 6.85 19.08
C ILE A 362 20.11 7.76 17.88
N LEU A 363 19.58 7.22 16.77
CA LEU A 363 19.21 8.01 15.60
C LEU A 363 18.22 9.13 15.98
N ARG A 364 17.20 8.82 16.74
CA ARG A 364 16.17 9.77 17.15
C ARG A 364 16.70 10.82 18.12
N ARG A 365 17.40 10.41 19.19
CA ARG A 365 17.80 11.32 20.28
C ARG A 365 19.04 12.14 20.00
N LYS A 366 20.04 11.54 19.34
CA LYS A 366 21.31 12.19 19.07
C LYS A 366 21.35 12.89 17.71
N TYR A 367 20.75 12.26 16.69
CA TYR A 367 20.82 12.75 15.32
C TYR A 367 19.52 13.38 14.83
N HIS A 368 18.44 13.36 15.65
CA HIS A 368 17.11 13.88 15.31
C HIS A 368 16.53 13.26 14.02
N LEU A 369 16.71 11.95 13.87
CA LEU A 369 16.23 11.15 12.75
C LEU A 369 15.14 10.20 13.25
N GLN A 370 13.89 10.46 12.86
CA GLN A 370 12.77 9.59 13.16
C GLN A 370 12.70 8.50 12.08
N MET A 371 12.92 7.25 12.46
CA MET A 371 12.84 6.11 11.56
C MET A 371 11.40 5.64 11.39
N GLU A 372 11.14 4.93 10.31
CA GLU A 372 9.82 4.36 10.02
C GLU A 372 9.43 3.29 11.04
N MET A 373 10.31 2.31 11.22
CA MET A 373 10.10 1.25 12.22
C MET A 373 11.40 0.55 12.60
N THR A 374 11.31 -0.19 13.70
CA THR A 374 12.27 -1.26 14.04
C THR A 374 11.57 -2.61 13.91
N SER A 375 12.28 -3.60 13.41
CA SER A 375 11.81 -4.97 13.39
C SER A 375 12.97 -5.92 13.65
N GLY A 376 12.88 -6.68 14.74
CA GLY A 376 13.91 -7.62 15.15
C GLY A 376 15.33 -7.08 15.07
N ASP A 377 16.07 -7.46 14.01
CA ASP A 377 17.48 -7.14 13.84
C ASP A 377 17.75 -5.94 12.92
N TYR A 378 16.74 -5.16 12.53
CA TYR A 378 16.95 -4.02 11.64
C TYR A 378 16.10 -2.81 12.01
N VAL A 379 16.52 -1.67 11.47
CA VAL A 379 15.77 -0.41 11.45
C VAL A 379 15.46 -0.08 10.00
N LEU A 380 14.23 0.33 9.73
CA LEU A 380 13.77 0.73 8.40
C LEU A 380 13.72 2.25 8.29
N GLY A 381 14.41 2.79 7.29
CA GLY A 381 14.23 4.15 6.78
C GLY A 381 13.47 4.12 5.47
N MET A 382 12.50 5.02 5.32
CA MET A 382 11.81 5.25 4.06
C MET A 382 12.20 6.62 3.52
N THR A 383 12.50 6.69 2.23
CA THR A 383 12.80 7.94 1.53
C THR A 383 11.81 8.18 0.40
N ALA A 384 11.67 9.44 -0.01
CA ALA A 384 10.78 9.87 -1.07
C ALA A 384 11.35 11.10 -1.81
N VAL A 385 10.74 11.49 -2.92
CA VAL A 385 11.15 12.67 -3.70
C VAL A 385 11.07 13.99 -2.91
N GLY A 386 10.37 14.01 -1.79
CA GLY A 386 10.29 15.16 -0.88
C GLY A 386 11.47 15.29 0.08
N ASP A 387 12.38 14.32 0.12
CA ASP A 387 13.56 14.39 1.00
C ASP A 387 14.56 15.44 0.52
N THR A 388 15.12 16.18 1.48
CA THR A 388 16.19 17.12 1.18
C THR A 388 17.55 16.42 1.20
N LYS A 389 18.48 16.94 0.41
CA LYS A 389 19.87 16.44 0.39
C LYS A 389 20.49 16.45 1.79
N GLU A 390 20.27 17.51 2.57
CA GLU A 390 20.77 17.66 3.93
C GLU A 390 20.21 16.58 4.87
N GLY A 391 18.93 16.22 4.73
CA GLY A 391 18.29 15.14 5.49
C GLY A 391 18.93 13.78 5.19
N LEU A 392 19.12 13.49 3.90
CA LEU A 392 19.73 12.25 3.42
C LEU A 392 21.20 12.13 3.83
N GLU A 393 21.98 13.22 3.71
CA GLU A 393 23.36 13.28 4.17
C GLU A 393 23.47 13.10 5.70
N ARG A 394 22.58 13.71 6.48
CA ARG A 394 22.51 13.53 7.94
C ARG A 394 22.31 12.06 8.31
N PHE A 395 21.38 11.38 7.64
CA PHE A 395 21.13 9.97 7.89
C PHE A 395 22.36 9.11 7.58
N THR A 396 23.00 9.34 6.44
CA THR A 396 24.20 8.62 6.02
C THR A 396 25.35 8.82 7.01
N GLN A 397 25.64 10.06 7.39
CA GLN A 397 26.73 10.37 8.32
C GLN A 397 26.46 9.82 9.72
N ALA A 398 25.22 9.88 10.19
CA ALA A 398 24.84 9.30 11.47
C ALA A 398 25.15 7.79 11.52
N LEU A 399 24.77 7.04 10.48
CA LEU A 399 25.04 5.61 10.41
C LEU A 399 26.54 5.29 10.35
N LEU A 400 27.32 6.03 9.56
CA LEU A 400 28.78 5.88 9.47
C LEU A 400 29.48 6.20 10.80
N GLU A 401 29.01 7.21 11.54
CA GLU A 401 29.55 7.57 12.86
C GLU A 401 29.21 6.51 13.91
N ILE A 402 27.96 6.03 13.93
CA ILE A 402 27.53 4.96 14.84
C ILE A 402 28.32 3.68 14.56
N ASP A 403 28.47 3.30 13.30
CA ASP A 403 29.16 2.08 12.88
C ASP A 403 30.59 2.00 13.43
N ARG A 404 31.33 3.14 13.39
CA ARG A 404 32.70 3.23 13.93
C ARG A 404 32.80 2.99 15.45
N SER A 405 31.70 3.14 16.17
CA SER A 405 31.62 2.93 17.62
C SER A 405 31.21 1.50 18.00
N LEU A 406 30.82 0.69 17.00
CA LEU A 406 30.33 -0.66 17.23
C LEU A 406 31.47 -1.70 17.25
N SER A 407 31.13 -2.89 17.71
CA SER A 407 31.99 -4.05 17.68
C SER A 407 31.21 -5.29 17.26
N ALA A 408 31.92 -6.29 16.71
CA ALA A 408 31.32 -7.55 16.37
C ALA A 408 30.85 -8.30 17.63
N MET A 409 29.65 -8.85 17.56
CA MET A 409 29.08 -9.70 18.62
C MET A 409 28.30 -10.83 17.99
N ASN A 410 28.69 -12.07 18.28
CA ASN A 410 27.92 -13.21 17.81
C ASN A 410 26.64 -13.33 18.65
N LYS A 411 25.52 -12.90 18.10
CA LYS A 411 24.19 -13.01 18.73
C LYS A 411 23.45 -14.20 18.15
N GLN A 412 22.71 -14.90 18.98
CA GLN A 412 21.79 -15.92 18.51
C GLN A 412 20.73 -15.26 17.62
N ARG A 413 20.45 -15.85 16.46
CA ARG A 413 19.43 -15.34 15.53
C ARG A 413 18.07 -15.28 16.20
N VAL A 414 17.41 -14.13 16.10
CA VAL A 414 16.11 -13.87 16.75
C VAL A 414 14.96 -14.10 15.77
N TRP A 415 15.23 -14.19 14.47
CA TRP A 415 14.22 -14.21 13.41
C TRP A 415 13.71 -15.61 13.07
N ARG A 416 12.42 -15.66 12.80
CA ARG A 416 11.74 -16.85 12.29
C ARG A 416 10.86 -16.48 11.10
N GLU A 417 10.70 -17.42 10.17
CA GLU A 417 9.68 -17.40 9.13
C GLU A 417 8.30 -17.15 9.75
N LEU A 418 7.39 -16.48 9.01
CA LEU A 418 5.99 -16.35 9.43
C LEU A 418 5.41 -17.72 9.78
N PRO A 419 4.78 -17.88 10.96
CA PRO A 419 4.26 -19.18 11.38
C PRO A 419 3.26 -19.72 10.36
N ARG A 420 3.44 -20.98 9.95
CA ARG A 420 2.47 -21.66 9.09
C ARG A 420 1.34 -22.17 9.95
N THR A 421 0.15 -21.65 9.68
CA THR A 421 -1.07 -21.96 10.41
C THR A 421 -2.02 -22.84 9.56
N ARG A 422 -2.92 -23.54 10.21
CA ARG A 422 -4.00 -24.27 9.54
C ARG A 422 -5.31 -23.53 9.73
N LEU A 423 -5.95 -23.16 8.64
CA LEU A 423 -7.32 -22.62 8.68
C LEU A 423 -8.30 -23.76 8.99
N CYS A 424 -9.01 -23.68 10.10
CA CYS A 424 -9.99 -24.65 10.58
C CYS A 424 -11.44 -24.20 10.37
N ALA A 425 -11.66 -22.88 10.30
CA ALA A 425 -12.96 -22.28 10.08
C ALA A 425 -12.80 -20.89 9.45
N LYS A 426 -13.85 -20.38 8.80
CA LYS A 426 -13.86 -19.00 8.32
C LYS A 426 -13.84 -18.03 9.52
N SER A 427 -13.14 -16.92 9.39
CA SER A 427 -13.10 -15.89 10.44
C SER A 427 -14.50 -15.37 10.80
N SER A 428 -15.37 -15.20 9.81
CA SER A 428 -16.77 -14.79 9.99
C SER A 428 -17.58 -15.78 10.82
N ASP A 429 -17.41 -17.10 10.58
CA ASP A 429 -18.11 -18.11 11.36
C ASP A 429 -17.66 -18.15 12.83
N VAL A 430 -16.35 -17.97 13.04
CA VAL A 430 -15.77 -18.00 14.39
C VAL A 430 -16.18 -16.79 15.21
N LEU A 431 -16.12 -15.60 14.63
CA LEU A 431 -16.42 -14.36 15.35
C LEU A 431 -17.91 -14.17 15.64
N HIS A 432 -18.82 -14.61 14.74
CA HIS A 432 -20.24 -14.39 14.91
C HIS A 432 -20.98 -15.53 15.60
N LYS A 433 -20.57 -16.79 15.40
CA LYS A 433 -21.38 -17.95 15.72
C LYS A 433 -20.87 -18.76 16.92
N LYS A 434 -19.69 -18.43 17.43
CA LYS A 434 -19.02 -19.29 18.40
C LYS A 434 -18.82 -18.61 19.75
N ARG A 435 -18.83 -19.42 20.81
CA ARG A 435 -18.46 -18.97 22.15
C ARG A 435 -16.96 -19.12 22.34
N GLY A 436 -16.35 -18.15 22.99
CA GLY A 436 -14.93 -18.13 23.26
C GLY A 436 -14.61 -18.04 24.74
N LYS A 437 -13.40 -18.45 25.10
CA LYS A 437 -12.80 -18.19 26.40
C LYS A 437 -11.36 -17.71 26.21
N PHE A 438 -10.89 -16.92 27.15
CA PHE A 438 -9.48 -16.56 27.20
C PHE A 438 -8.64 -17.71 27.75
N CYS A 439 -7.48 -17.92 27.13
CA CYS A 439 -6.47 -18.88 27.55
C CYS A 439 -5.11 -18.19 27.51
N GLY A 440 -4.24 -18.55 28.49
CA GLY A 440 -2.82 -18.19 28.39
C GLY A 440 -2.20 -18.70 27.09
N TRP A 441 -1.18 -18.05 26.57
CA TRP A 441 -0.57 -18.39 25.29
C TRP A 441 -0.25 -19.86 25.15
N LYS A 442 0.47 -20.45 26.12
CA LYS A 442 0.83 -21.89 26.08
C LYS A 442 -0.37 -22.83 26.17
N GLU A 443 -1.40 -22.44 26.94
CA GLU A 443 -2.63 -23.22 27.07
C GLU A 443 -3.52 -23.13 25.80
N SER A 444 -3.28 -22.15 24.94
CA SER A 444 -4.03 -21.95 23.70
C SER A 444 -3.55 -22.83 22.55
N ILE A 445 -2.39 -23.45 22.64
CA ILE A 445 -1.81 -24.32 21.60
C ILE A 445 -2.80 -25.43 21.23
N GLY A 446 -2.97 -25.67 19.94
CA GLY A 446 -3.92 -26.63 19.37
C GLY A 446 -5.36 -26.15 19.26
N LYS A 447 -5.73 -25.03 19.91
CA LYS A 447 -7.07 -24.44 19.84
C LYS A 447 -7.20 -23.50 18.65
N ILE A 448 -8.43 -23.11 18.31
CA ILE A 448 -8.73 -22.20 17.20
C ILE A 448 -8.83 -20.78 17.77
N SER A 449 -8.06 -19.86 17.17
CA SER A 449 -8.09 -18.44 17.55
C SER A 449 -9.43 -17.79 17.19
N MET A 450 -9.89 -16.91 18.09
CA MET A 450 -11.00 -15.97 17.85
C MET A 450 -10.50 -14.52 17.78
N GLU A 451 -9.19 -14.30 17.80
CA GLU A 451 -8.59 -12.97 17.74
C GLU A 451 -7.53 -12.91 16.65
N TYR A 452 -7.29 -11.69 16.20
CA TYR A 452 -6.09 -11.35 15.47
C TYR A 452 -4.96 -11.11 16.44
N ALA A 453 -3.73 -11.51 16.11
CA ALA A 453 -2.53 -11.00 16.76
C ALA A 453 -1.57 -10.54 15.67
N TYR A 454 -1.09 -9.30 15.77
CA TYR A 454 -0.18 -8.72 14.80
C TYR A 454 0.79 -7.73 15.44
N LEU A 455 1.88 -7.47 14.75
CA LEU A 455 2.79 -6.36 15.05
C LEU A 455 2.41 -5.14 14.24
N TYR A 456 2.52 -3.96 14.82
CA TYR A 456 2.26 -2.72 14.10
C TYR A 456 3.36 -1.69 14.38
N PRO A 457 3.99 -1.12 13.35
CA PRO A 457 3.99 -1.53 11.95
C PRO A 457 4.60 -2.95 11.75
N PRO A 458 4.32 -3.65 10.62
CA PRO A 458 3.57 -3.27 9.43
C PRO A 458 2.07 -3.63 9.46
N GLY A 459 1.53 -4.27 10.50
CA GLY A 459 0.13 -4.69 10.55
C GLY A 459 -0.16 -6.00 9.80
N ILE A 460 0.84 -6.88 9.72
CA ILE A 460 0.71 -8.24 9.17
C ILE A 460 0.26 -9.16 10.30
N PRO A 461 -0.89 -9.86 10.18
CA PRO A 461 -1.32 -10.77 11.22
C PRO A 461 -0.43 -12.00 11.35
N ILE A 462 -0.01 -12.32 12.58
CA ILE A 462 0.69 -13.55 12.97
C ILE A 462 -0.31 -14.70 13.03
N ILE A 463 -1.48 -14.44 13.57
CA ILE A 463 -2.62 -15.35 13.57
C ILE A 463 -3.92 -14.58 13.29
N VAL A 464 -4.86 -15.24 12.64
CA VAL A 464 -6.19 -14.68 12.35
C VAL A 464 -7.29 -15.56 12.92
N PRO A 465 -8.50 -15.04 13.18
CA PRO A 465 -9.62 -15.84 13.66
C PRO A 465 -9.93 -17.01 12.71
N GLY A 466 -10.10 -18.19 13.27
CA GLY A 466 -10.35 -19.41 12.51
C GLY A 466 -9.11 -20.27 12.25
N GLU A 467 -7.92 -19.75 12.49
CA GLU A 467 -6.66 -20.51 12.41
C GLU A 467 -6.37 -21.28 13.72
N GLN A 468 -5.73 -22.43 13.59
CA GLN A 468 -5.23 -23.19 14.70
C GLN A 468 -3.94 -22.57 15.25
N ILE A 469 -3.91 -22.32 16.56
CA ILE A 469 -2.74 -21.80 17.25
C ILE A 469 -1.70 -22.92 17.38
N THR A 470 -0.53 -22.72 16.78
CA THR A 470 0.60 -23.67 16.80
C THR A 470 1.65 -23.26 17.84
N GLU A 471 2.56 -24.18 18.16
CA GLU A 471 3.73 -23.86 18.99
C GLU A 471 4.57 -22.73 18.37
N ASP A 472 4.70 -22.73 17.03
CA ASP A 472 5.44 -21.67 16.30
C ASP A 472 4.80 -20.30 16.43
N VAL A 473 3.45 -20.22 16.42
CA VAL A 473 2.72 -18.96 16.67
C VAL A 473 3.07 -18.42 18.06
N ILE A 474 3.01 -19.28 19.07
CA ILE A 474 3.30 -18.84 20.46
C ILE A 474 4.78 -18.47 20.61
N ALA A 475 5.70 -19.25 20.05
CA ALA A 475 7.12 -18.94 20.08
C ALA A 475 7.43 -17.61 19.36
N TYR A 476 6.69 -17.28 18.31
CA TYR A 476 6.81 -16.02 17.58
C TYR A 476 6.32 -14.83 18.43
N LEU A 477 5.17 -14.98 19.08
CA LEU A 477 4.62 -13.95 19.99
C LEU A 477 5.54 -13.72 21.21
N GLU A 478 5.99 -14.78 21.89
CA GLU A 478 6.92 -14.71 23.02
C GLU A 478 8.25 -14.02 22.64
N MET A 479 8.78 -14.33 21.46
CA MET A 479 10.01 -13.71 20.93
C MET A 479 9.85 -12.20 20.78
N TYR A 480 8.78 -11.74 20.13
CA TYR A 480 8.58 -10.29 19.92
C TYR A 480 8.30 -9.56 21.24
N GLU A 481 7.58 -10.19 22.16
CA GLU A 481 7.39 -9.64 23.49
C GLU A 481 8.72 -9.48 24.24
N GLN A 482 9.59 -10.50 24.21
CA GLN A 482 10.93 -10.45 24.83
C GLN A 482 11.80 -9.34 24.21
N LEU A 483 11.65 -9.07 22.92
CA LEU A 483 12.26 -7.93 22.26
C LEU A 483 11.60 -6.58 22.63
N GLY A 484 10.52 -6.62 23.41
CA GLY A 484 9.76 -5.48 23.92
C GLY A 484 8.82 -4.86 22.86
N TYR A 485 8.41 -5.59 21.84
CA TYR A 485 7.37 -5.14 20.92
C TYR A 485 5.98 -5.38 21.53
N SER A 486 5.06 -4.45 21.26
CA SER A 486 3.65 -4.63 21.59
C SER A 486 2.99 -5.55 20.56
N ILE A 487 2.22 -6.50 21.03
CA ILE A 487 1.37 -7.35 20.21
C ILE A 487 -0.02 -6.73 20.25
N GLU A 488 -0.51 -6.35 19.08
CA GLU A 488 -1.82 -5.74 18.93
C GLU A 488 -2.87 -6.76 18.49
N GLY A 489 -4.15 -6.42 18.68
CA GLY A 489 -5.29 -7.21 18.26
C GLY A 489 -5.80 -8.20 19.31
N LEU A 490 -5.10 -8.37 20.43
CA LEU A 490 -5.54 -9.16 21.58
C LEU A 490 -6.32 -8.28 22.57
N GLU A 491 -7.48 -8.76 23.05
CA GLU A 491 -8.28 -8.05 24.06
C GLU A 491 -7.61 -8.06 25.46
N VAL A 492 -6.90 -9.14 25.78
CA VAL A 492 -6.25 -9.34 27.09
C VAL A 492 -4.78 -9.67 26.89
N ASP A 493 -3.92 -8.93 27.57
CA ASP A 493 -2.47 -9.15 27.50
C ASP A 493 -2.10 -10.60 27.88
N LYS A 494 -1.20 -11.21 27.11
CA LYS A 494 -0.71 -12.60 27.28
C LYS A 494 -1.77 -13.69 27.25
N GLN A 495 -2.96 -13.39 26.76
CA GLN A 495 -4.02 -14.36 26.56
C GLN A 495 -4.54 -14.27 25.13
N ILE A 496 -5.09 -15.36 24.63
CA ILE A 496 -5.79 -15.40 23.34
C ILE A 496 -7.18 -15.97 23.60
N LYS A 497 -8.19 -15.30 23.06
CA LYS A 497 -9.54 -15.81 23.02
C LYS A 497 -9.61 -16.97 22.03
N VAL A 498 -10.05 -18.13 22.51
CA VAL A 498 -10.11 -19.35 21.72
C VAL A 498 -11.54 -19.87 21.64
N TRP A 499 -11.87 -20.48 20.50
CA TRP A 499 -13.17 -21.13 20.33
C TRP A 499 -13.32 -22.31 21.27
N ILE A 500 -14.50 -22.40 21.93
CA ILE A 500 -14.92 -23.54 22.74
C ILE A 500 -15.76 -24.46 21.85
N ASN A 501 -15.26 -25.68 21.57
CA ASN A 501 -16.12 -26.72 21.00
C ASN A 501 -17.12 -27.14 22.10
N GLU A 502 -18.42 -26.97 21.82
CA GLU A 502 -19.49 -27.56 22.59
C GLU A 502 -19.60 -29.04 22.29
#